data_3220b6ce32b13d690980e725210d0ebc
#
_entry.id   3220b6ce32b13d690980e725210d0ebc
#
_cell.length_a   1.000
_cell.length_b   1.000
_cell.length_c   1.000
_cell.angle_alpha   90.00
_cell.angle_beta   90.00
_cell.angle_gamma   90.00
#
_symmetry.space_group_name_H-M   'P 1'
#
loop_
_entity.id
_entity.type
_entity.pdbx_description
1 polymer ?
#
loop_
_entity_poly.entity_id
_entity_poly.type
_entity_poly.pdbx_seq_one_letter_code
_entity_poly.pdbx_strand_id
1 'polypeptide(L)'
;LEQQENEQKKFSILIVCASGKTSSEILRYKYSREFKEYIEKIYVCNLYELENFPFEKVDYVFTTVHISSYVPVPILEIGSFLQDNDIDRVRKLFARESKDFLQKYFKKELFFTDVEGKTKDEVLKNLCRKVEQEKGLPETFTASVLKREELTPTDYGNLVALPHPERAFQERAFVAVAVLKEPIFWFRQKVQVVFLTAIGREEDENLQQFYEATTDLILRPADVQNLIRHPDYD
;
A
#
# COMPACT_ATOMS: atom_id res chain seq x y z
N LEU A 1 7.82 -12.77 -26.88
CA LEU A 1 7.25 -13.09 -25.53
C LEU A 1 8.38 -12.92 -24.53
N GLU A 2 8.71 -11.69 -24.24
CA GLU A 2 9.65 -11.33 -23.15
C GLU A 2 8.82 -11.21 -21.88
N GLN A 3 9.05 -12.16 -20.96
CA GLN A 3 8.67 -12.00 -19.57
C GLN A 3 9.55 -10.86 -19.02
N GLN A 4 8.97 -9.68 -18.83
CA GLN A 4 9.54 -8.68 -17.93
C GLN A 4 9.42 -9.27 -16.51
N GLU A 5 10.50 -9.85 -16.02
CA GLU A 5 10.71 -10.07 -14.59
C GLU A 5 10.63 -8.70 -13.93
N ASN A 6 9.57 -8.49 -13.17
CA ASN A 6 9.39 -7.32 -12.33
C ASN A 6 10.44 -7.45 -11.21
N GLU A 7 11.57 -6.76 -11.32
CA GLU A 7 12.61 -6.75 -10.28
C GLU A 7 12.06 -6.06 -9.04
N GLN A 8 11.62 -6.87 -8.09
CA GLN A 8 11.17 -6.39 -6.78
C GLN A 8 12.30 -5.64 -6.10
N LYS A 9 12.06 -4.37 -5.69
CA LYS A 9 13.05 -3.55 -4.98
C LYS A 9 13.52 -4.30 -3.73
N LYS A 10 14.82 -4.57 -3.65
CA LYS A 10 15.45 -5.20 -2.50
C LYS A 10 16.09 -4.15 -1.60
N PHE A 11 16.11 -4.43 -0.31
CA PHE A 11 16.60 -3.53 0.73
C PHE A 11 17.91 -4.03 1.31
N SER A 12 18.80 -3.10 1.62
CA SER A 12 20.00 -3.37 2.42
C SER A 12 19.72 -3.02 3.88
N ILE A 13 20.02 -3.94 4.80
CA ILE A 13 19.76 -3.75 6.22
C ILE A 13 21.02 -3.84 7.06
N LEU A 14 21.03 -3.10 8.17
CA LEU A 14 22.03 -3.23 9.22
C LEU A 14 21.41 -3.89 10.45
N ILE A 15 21.97 -5.00 10.91
CA ILE A 15 21.58 -5.63 12.18
C ILE A 15 22.56 -5.16 13.26
N VAL A 16 22.02 -4.52 14.30
CA VAL A 16 22.76 -4.09 15.49
C VAL A 16 22.41 -4.99 16.66
N CYS A 17 23.40 -5.61 17.26
CA CYS A 17 23.21 -6.56 18.36
C CYS A 17 24.21 -6.29 19.49
N ALA A 18 23.75 -6.32 20.75
CA ALA A 18 24.65 -6.28 21.93
C ALA A 18 25.29 -7.64 22.24
N SER A 19 24.72 -8.71 21.74
CA SER A 19 25.22 -10.06 21.92
C SER A 19 26.37 -10.31 20.94
N GLY A 20 27.42 -10.96 21.36
CA GLY A 20 28.64 -11.16 20.59
C GLY A 20 28.45 -11.72 19.17
N LYS A 21 29.51 -11.79 18.42
CA LYS A 21 29.59 -12.10 16.97
C LYS A 21 28.75 -13.32 16.54
N THR A 22 28.68 -14.37 17.37
CA THR A 22 27.93 -15.61 17.06
C THR A 22 26.41 -15.33 16.96
N SER A 23 25.84 -14.57 17.89
CA SER A 23 24.40 -14.27 17.89
C SER A 23 24.01 -13.40 16.70
N SER A 24 24.86 -12.44 16.36
CA SER A 24 24.66 -11.58 15.18
C SER A 24 24.70 -12.36 13.88
N GLU A 25 25.59 -13.35 13.75
CA GLU A 25 25.66 -14.20 12.56
C GLU A 25 24.43 -15.15 12.45
N ILE A 26 23.91 -15.63 13.58
CA ILE A 26 22.67 -16.42 13.58
C ILE A 26 21.49 -15.57 13.11
N LEU A 27 21.37 -14.32 13.60
CA LEU A 27 20.35 -13.40 13.13
C LEU A 27 20.51 -13.11 11.63
N ARG A 28 21.72 -12.78 11.19
CA ARG A 28 22.02 -12.54 9.77
C ARG A 28 21.57 -13.72 8.90
N TYR A 29 21.88 -14.95 9.30
CA TYR A 29 21.47 -16.15 8.57
C TYR A 29 19.94 -16.30 8.53
N LYS A 30 19.26 -16.13 9.68
CA LYS A 30 17.80 -16.22 9.74
C LYS A 30 17.13 -15.18 8.85
N TYR A 31 17.57 -13.90 8.91
CA TYR A 31 17.03 -12.84 8.07
C TYR A 31 17.29 -13.06 6.58
N SER A 32 18.49 -13.50 6.22
CA SER A 32 18.82 -13.78 4.81
C SER A 32 17.99 -14.92 4.23
N ARG A 33 17.59 -15.89 5.05
CA ARG A 33 16.76 -17.01 4.63
C ARG A 33 15.28 -16.66 4.56
N GLU A 34 14.76 -16.00 5.62
CA GLU A 34 13.34 -15.69 5.76
C GLU A 34 12.89 -14.58 4.80
N PHE A 35 13.76 -13.61 4.52
CA PHE A 35 13.45 -12.43 3.72
C PHE A 35 14.29 -12.34 2.44
N LYS A 36 14.68 -13.47 1.86
CA LYS A 36 15.52 -13.56 0.66
C LYS A 36 14.98 -12.74 -0.51
N GLU A 37 13.67 -12.66 -0.64
CA GLU A 37 13.00 -11.93 -1.72
C GLU A 37 13.09 -10.41 -1.54
N TYR A 38 13.16 -9.93 -0.30
CA TYR A 38 13.15 -8.51 0.06
C TYR A 38 14.53 -7.94 0.36
N ILE A 39 15.51 -8.78 0.73
CA ILE A 39 16.82 -8.30 1.18
C ILE A 39 17.88 -8.54 0.10
N GLU A 40 18.58 -7.46 -0.24
CA GLU A 40 19.76 -7.49 -1.09
C GLU A 40 21.00 -7.81 -0.28
N LYS A 41 21.21 -7.06 0.82
CA LYS A 41 22.41 -7.17 1.64
C LYS A 41 22.13 -6.97 3.12
N ILE A 42 22.86 -7.76 3.94
CA ILE A 42 22.81 -7.64 5.40
C ILE A 42 24.20 -7.29 5.92
N TYR A 43 24.28 -6.15 6.58
CA TYR A 43 25.42 -5.73 7.37
C TYR A 43 25.15 -6.06 8.85
N VAL A 44 26.22 -6.26 9.60
CA VAL A 44 26.13 -6.54 11.03
C VAL A 44 27.18 -5.71 11.75
N CYS A 45 26.81 -5.04 12.81
CA CYS A 45 27.75 -4.37 13.70
C CYS A 45 27.32 -4.50 15.16
N ASN A 46 28.23 -4.20 16.08
CA ASN A 46 27.86 -4.01 17.50
C ASN A 46 27.47 -2.54 17.76
N LEU A 47 26.91 -2.28 18.93
CA LEU A 47 26.46 -0.94 19.29
C LEU A 47 27.58 0.11 19.29
N TYR A 48 28.82 -0.28 19.60
CA TYR A 48 29.97 0.64 19.63
C TYR A 48 30.49 1.01 18.24
N GLU A 49 30.22 0.17 17.25
CA GLU A 49 30.62 0.41 15.85
C GLU A 49 29.59 1.25 15.10
N LEU A 50 28.39 1.42 15.68
CA LEU A 50 27.26 2.08 15.03
C LEU A 50 27.56 3.54 14.65
N GLU A 51 28.27 4.29 15.50
CA GLU A 51 28.59 5.71 15.27
C GLU A 51 29.46 5.92 14.01
N ASN A 52 30.26 4.93 13.64
CA ASN A 52 31.15 4.99 12.47
C ASN A 52 30.60 4.22 11.27
N PHE A 53 29.37 3.74 11.34
CA PHE A 53 28.79 2.96 10.24
C PHE A 53 28.36 3.88 9.09
N PRO A 54 28.70 3.55 7.82
CA PRO A 54 28.28 4.32 6.65
C PRO A 54 26.82 4.04 6.31
N PHE A 55 25.90 4.82 6.87
CA PHE A 55 24.45 4.62 6.75
C PHE A 55 23.90 4.77 5.34
N GLU A 56 24.63 5.41 4.43
CA GLU A 56 24.27 5.47 3.00
C GLU A 56 24.20 4.11 2.31
N LYS A 57 24.70 3.05 2.96
CA LYS A 57 24.71 1.67 2.43
C LYS A 57 23.49 0.87 2.83
N VAL A 58 22.61 1.41 3.67
CA VAL A 58 21.49 0.66 4.23
C VAL A 58 20.22 1.49 4.23
N ASP A 59 19.10 0.79 4.04
CA ASP A 59 17.76 1.37 4.05
C ASP A 59 17.14 1.34 5.46
N TYR A 60 17.55 0.35 6.29
CA TYR A 60 17.00 0.13 7.64
C TYR A 60 18.06 -0.33 8.63
N VAL A 61 17.86 0.03 9.90
CA VAL A 61 18.55 -0.56 11.04
C VAL A 61 17.60 -1.45 11.83
N PHE A 62 17.95 -2.72 11.96
CA PHE A 62 17.27 -3.68 12.84
C PHE A 62 18.10 -3.89 14.09
N THR A 63 17.55 -3.66 15.25
CA THR A 63 18.31 -3.68 16.50
C THR A 63 17.65 -4.54 17.57
N THR A 64 18.46 -5.30 18.29
CA THR A 64 18.03 -6.08 19.48
C THR A 64 18.18 -5.31 20.79
N VAL A 65 18.62 -4.07 20.72
CA VAL A 65 18.89 -3.18 21.87
C VAL A 65 18.41 -1.78 21.57
N HIS A 66 18.05 -1.05 22.60
CA HIS A 66 17.67 0.35 22.44
C HIS A 66 18.85 1.20 21.97
N ILE A 67 18.68 1.97 20.90
CA ILE A 67 19.67 2.91 20.36
C ILE A 67 19.23 4.32 20.75
N SER A 68 20.06 5.02 21.57
CA SER A 68 19.82 6.38 22.02
C SER A 68 20.47 7.45 21.13
N SER A 69 21.43 7.06 20.31
CA SER A 69 22.10 7.96 19.37
C SER A 69 21.26 8.20 18.11
N TYR A 70 21.52 9.32 17.43
CA TYR A 70 20.87 9.63 16.17
C TYR A 70 21.31 8.63 15.07
N VAL A 71 20.32 8.07 14.39
CA VAL A 71 20.52 7.20 13.21
C VAL A 71 19.71 7.80 12.05
N PRO A 72 20.32 8.06 10.88
CA PRO A 72 19.66 8.77 9.78
C PRO A 72 18.68 7.93 8.95
N VAL A 73 18.53 6.64 9.28
CA VAL A 73 17.61 5.70 8.61
C VAL A 73 16.63 5.11 9.63
N PRO A 74 15.45 4.62 9.18
CA PRO A 74 14.47 4.03 10.09
C PRO A 74 15.03 2.87 10.91
N ILE A 75 14.69 2.86 12.22
CA ILE A 75 15.08 1.81 13.16
C ILE A 75 13.88 0.92 13.45
N LEU A 76 14.08 -0.40 13.38
CA LEU A 76 13.13 -1.39 13.85
C LEU A 76 13.75 -2.19 15.01
N GLU A 77 13.15 -2.09 16.19
CA GLU A 77 13.51 -2.96 17.31
C GLU A 77 12.95 -4.37 17.07
N ILE A 78 13.82 -5.37 17.17
CA ILE A 78 13.55 -6.78 16.92
C ILE A 78 13.96 -7.61 18.15
N GLY A 79 13.34 -8.79 18.31
CA GLY A 79 13.76 -9.74 19.32
C GLY A 79 15.15 -10.34 19.05
N SER A 80 15.83 -10.77 20.11
CA SER A 80 17.13 -11.46 20.00
C SER A 80 17.05 -12.79 19.23
N PHE A 81 15.86 -13.32 19.09
CA PHE A 81 15.53 -14.47 18.24
C PHE A 81 14.37 -14.05 17.35
N LEU A 82 14.53 -14.22 16.03
CA LEU A 82 13.48 -13.93 15.07
C LEU A 82 12.25 -14.81 15.40
N GLN A 83 11.21 -14.19 15.94
CA GLN A 83 9.94 -14.82 16.29
C GLN A 83 8.89 -14.53 15.21
N ASP A 84 7.78 -15.25 15.20
CA ASP A 84 6.70 -15.08 14.20
C ASP A 84 6.21 -13.63 14.14
N ASN A 85 6.05 -12.97 15.29
CA ASN A 85 5.68 -11.55 15.35
C ASN A 85 6.71 -10.61 14.69
N ASP A 86 8.01 -10.93 14.81
CA ASP A 86 9.05 -10.14 14.15
C ASP A 86 9.01 -10.36 12.65
N ILE A 87 8.79 -11.61 12.23
CA ILE A 87 8.65 -11.98 10.81
C ILE A 87 7.51 -11.19 10.17
N ASP A 88 6.33 -11.18 10.79
CA ASP A 88 5.16 -10.45 10.29
C ASP A 88 5.39 -8.95 10.23
N ARG A 89 6.05 -8.36 11.25
CA ARG A 89 6.37 -6.93 11.28
C ARG A 89 7.34 -6.55 10.16
N VAL A 90 8.37 -7.35 9.94
CA VAL A 90 9.38 -7.11 8.90
C VAL A 90 8.79 -7.32 7.50
N ARG A 91 7.97 -8.35 7.30
CA ARG A 91 7.24 -8.53 6.02
C ARG A 91 6.33 -7.36 5.71
N LYS A 92 5.56 -6.87 6.70
CA LYS A 92 4.71 -5.68 6.55
C LYS A 92 5.53 -4.44 6.23
N LEU A 93 6.70 -4.27 6.85
CA LEU A 93 7.59 -3.15 6.56
C LEU A 93 8.06 -3.18 5.10
N PHE A 94 8.59 -4.30 4.63
CA PHE A 94 9.09 -4.44 3.26
C PHE A 94 7.97 -4.36 2.22
N ALA A 95 6.80 -4.94 2.51
CA ALA A 95 5.65 -4.85 1.63
C ALA A 95 5.08 -3.42 1.51
N ARG A 96 5.13 -2.61 2.58
CA ARG A 96 4.73 -1.19 2.53
C ARG A 96 5.67 -0.35 1.66
N GLU A 97 6.95 -0.68 1.64
CA GLU A 97 7.96 0.04 0.88
C GLU A 97 8.07 -0.45 -0.58
N SER A 98 7.69 -1.69 -0.86
CA SER A 98 7.58 -2.14 -2.23
C SER A 98 6.24 -1.63 -2.80
N LYS A 99 6.29 -0.53 -3.54
CA LYS A 99 5.11 0.01 -4.27
C LYS A 99 4.50 -1.04 -5.23
N ASP A 100 5.21 -2.10 -5.50
CA ASP A 100 4.84 -3.15 -6.46
C ASP A 100 3.54 -3.87 -6.10
N PHE A 101 3.26 -4.11 -4.79
CA PHE A 101 1.98 -4.75 -4.43
C PHE A 101 0.77 -3.85 -4.72
N LEU A 102 0.93 -2.51 -4.62
CA LEU A 102 -0.15 -1.58 -4.94
C LEU A 102 -0.43 -1.55 -6.45
N GLN A 103 0.60 -1.69 -7.29
CA GLN A 103 0.45 -1.75 -8.74
C GLN A 103 -0.41 -2.94 -9.20
N LYS A 104 -0.58 -3.96 -8.36
CA LYS A 104 -1.50 -5.07 -8.60
C LYS A 104 -2.96 -4.59 -8.66
N TYR A 105 -3.33 -3.66 -7.79
CA TYR A 105 -4.70 -3.14 -7.64
C TYR A 105 -4.94 -1.87 -8.43
N PHE A 106 -3.95 -0.97 -8.43
CA PHE A 106 -4.01 0.30 -9.13
C PHE A 106 -3.38 0.17 -10.51
N LYS A 107 -4.14 0.51 -11.52
CA LYS A 107 -3.70 0.46 -12.92
C LYS A 107 -3.94 1.81 -13.57
N LYS A 108 -3.03 2.23 -14.46
CA LYS A 108 -3.09 3.52 -15.15
C LYS A 108 -4.40 3.68 -15.94
N GLU A 109 -4.86 2.62 -16.57
CA GLU A 109 -6.13 2.57 -17.30
C GLU A 109 -7.38 2.72 -16.44
N LEU A 110 -7.24 2.61 -15.09
CA LEU A 110 -8.30 2.79 -14.12
C LEU A 110 -8.15 4.09 -13.31
N PHE A 111 -7.30 5.01 -13.76
CA PHE A 111 -7.15 6.34 -13.18
C PHE A 111 -7.80 7.40 -14.08
N PHE A 112 -8.82 8.08 -13.56
CA PHE A 112 -9.67 8.98 -14.32
C PHE A 112 -9.67 10.39 -13.72
N THR A 113 -9.45 11.39 -14.55
CA THR A 113 -9.57 12.82 -14.20
C THR A 113 -10.72 13.52 -14.93
N ASP A 114 -11.43 12.76 -15.75
CA ASP A 114 -12.48 13.24 -16.66
C ASP A 114 -13.88 12.66 -16.33
N VAL A 115 -14.07 12.19 -15.07
CA VAL A 115 -15.39 11.76 -14.61
C VAL A 115 -16.24 12.98 -14.29
N GLU A 116 -17.34 13.14 -15.02
CA GLU A 116 -18.28 14.23 -14.84
C GLU A 116 -19.49 13.79 -14.01
N GLY A 117 -20.12 14.74 -13.32
CA GLY A 117 -21.34 14.55 -12.54
C GLY A 117 -21.48 15.62 -11.49
N LYS A 118 -22.73 16.04 -11.24
CA LYS A 118 -23.08 17.02 -10.20
C LYS A 118 -23.61 16.37 -8.93
N THR A 119 -23.98 15.11 -9.05
CA THR A 119 -24.50 14.30 -7.95
C THR A 119 -23.68 13.03 -7.79
N LYS A 120 -23.73 12.44 -6.60
CA LYS A 120 -23.11 11.14 -6.29
C LYS A 120 -23.48 10.08 -7.35
N ASP A 121 -24.77 9.96 -7.66
CA ASP A 121 -25.27 8.93 -8.57
C ASP A 121 -24.79 9.14 -10.01
N GLU A 122 -24.69 10.40 -10.47
CA GLU A 122 -24.14 10.70 -11.78
C GLU A 122 -22.66 10.33 -11.86
N VAL A 123 -21.88 10.72 -10.85
CA VAL A 123 -20.44 10.40 -10.77
C VAL A 123 -20.25 8.89 -10.73
N LEU A 124 -20.99 8.17 -9.90
CA LEU A 124 -20.87 6.70 -9.81
C LEU A 124 -21.26 6.03 -11.12
N LYS A 125 -22.36 6.42 -11.77
CA LYS A 125 -22.76 5.87 -13.07
C LYS A 125 -21.70 6.10 -14.13
N ASN A 126 -21.13 7.29 -14.19
CA ASN A 126 -20.12 7.62 -15.20
C ASN A 126 -18.78 6.91 -14.94
N LEU A 127 -18.35 6.84 -13.67
CA LEU A 127 -17.15 6.08 -13.29
C LEU A 127 -17.31 4.59 -13.57
N CYS A 128 -18.42 4.00 -13.11
CA CYS A 128 -18.67 2.57 -13.31
C CYS A 128 -18.72 2.19 -14.79
N ARG A 129 -19.35 3.00 -15.66
CA ARG A 129 -19.36 2.75 -17.11
C ARG A 129 -17.96 2.74 -17.72
N LYS A 130 -17.08 3.68 -17.31
CA LYS A 130 -15.67 3.65 -17.74
C LYS A 130 -14.99 2.38 -17.29
N VAL A 131 -15.18 1.97 -16.04
CA VAL A 131 -14.62 0.73 -15.49
C VAL A 131 -15.19 -0.50 -16.19
N GLU A 132 -16.48 -0.54 -16.48
CA GLU A 132 -17.11 -1.63 -17.24
C GLU A 132 -16.49 -1.78 -18.64
N GLN A 133 -16.22 -0.68 -19.32
CA GLN A 133 -15.55 -0.68 -20.63
C GLN A 133 -14.11 -1.18 -20.55
N GLU A 134 -13.30 -0.65 -19.62
CA GLU A 134 -11.89 -1.00 -19.46
C GLU A 134 -11.68 -2.45 -18.99
N LYS A 135 -12.59 -2.96 -18.15
CA LYS A 135 -12.48 -4.29 -17.53
C LYS A 135 -13.35 -5.34 -18.20
N GLY A 136 -14.19 -4.98 -19.18
CA GLY A 136 -15.15 -5.90 -19.80
C GLY A 136 -16.19 -6.43 -18.82
N LEU A 137 -16.63 -5.59 -17.86
CA LEU A 137 -17.62 -5.98 -16.86
C LEU A 137 -19.06 -5.83 -17.40
N PRO A 138 -20.01 -6.63 -16.89
CA PRO A 138 -21.40 -6.48 -17.26
C PRO A 138 -22.01 -5.22 -16.63
N GLU A 139 -23.05 -4.63 -17.25
CA GLU A 139 -23.80 -3.47 -16.75
C GLU A 139 -24.39 -3.67 -15.33
N THR A 140 -24.54 -4.93 -14.90
CA THR A 140 -24.95 -5.24 -13.52
C THR A 140 -23.92 -4.82 -12.47
N PHE A 141 -22.69 -4.51 -12.87
CA PHE A 141 -21.68 -3.97 -11.97
C PHE A 141 -22.08 -2.58 -11.47
N THR A 142 -22.45 -1.66 -12.37
CA THR A 142 -22.97 -0.33 -12.00
C THR A 142 -24.17 -0.43 -11.05
N ALA A 143 -25.14 -1.29 -11.37
CA ALA A 143 -26.32 -1.49 -10.53
C ALA A 143 -25.94 -2.00 -9.12
N SER A 144 -24.96 -2.89 -9.01
CA SER A 144 -24.47 -3.42 -7.74
C SER A 144 -23.78 -2.35 -6.88
N VAL A 145 -22.95 -1.49 -7.50
CA VAL A 145 -22.29 -0.38 -6.79
C VAL A 145 -23.31 0.63 -6.27
N LEU A 146 -24.26 1.06 -7.11
CA LEU A 146 -25.30 2.01 -6.72
C LEU A 146 -26.15 1.48 -5.58
N LYS A 147 -26.59 0.23 -5.67
CA LYS A 147 -27.40 -0.40 -4.63
C LYS A 147 -26.65 -0.50 -3.30
N ARG A 148 -25.36 -0.86 -3.35
CA ARG A 148 -24.51 -0.91 -2.15
C ARG A 148 -24.33 0.47 -1.51
N GLU A 149 -24.13 1.49 -2.31
CA GLU A 149 -23.94 2.86 -1.87
C GLU A 149 -25.24 3.49 -1.30
N GLU A 150 -26.41 3.07 -1.76
CA GLU A 150 -27.70 3.46 -1.18
C GLU A 150 -27.91 2.91 0.24
N LEU A 151 -27.45 1.67 0.49
CA LEU A 151 -27.58 1.02 1.81
C LEU A 151 -26.71 1.72 2.86
N THR A 152 -25.50 2.06 2.52
CA THR A 152 -24.54 2.72 3.43
C THR A 152 -23.56 3.54 2.60
N PRO A 153 -23.73 4.87 2.56
CA PRO A 153 -22.83 5.77 1.86
C PRO A 153 -21.38 5.67 2.36
N THR A 154 -20.44 5.82 1.45
CA THR A 154 -19.02 5.57 1.68
C THR A 154 -18.16 6.83 1.70
N ASP A 155 -18.73 7.97 2.07
CA ASP A 155 -18.00 9.23 2.26
C ASP A 155 -17.30 9.25 3.64
N TYR A 156 -15.99 8.91 3.65
CA TYR A 156 -15.20 8.74 4.87
C TYR A 156 -14.55 10.02 5.42
N GLY A 157 -14.74 11.14 4.74
CA GLY A 157 -14.07 12.40 5.08
C GLY A 157 -12.84 12.66 4.20
N ASN A 158 -12.11 13.73 4.48
CA ASN A 158 -10.93 14.16 3.71
C ASN A 158 -11.17 14.25 2.19
N LEU A 159 -12.38 14.56 1.76
CA LEU A 159 -12.80 14.59 0.35
C LEU A 159 -12.79 13.23 -0.36
N VAL A 160 -12.84 12.12 0.37
CA VAL A 160 -12.74 10.77 -0.19
C VAL A 160 -14.02 9.97 -0.01
N ALA A 161 -14.38 9.21 -1.06
CA ALA A 161 -15.36 8.13 -1.00
C ALA A 161 -14.76 6.80 -1.48
N LEU A 162 -15.28 5.68 -0.93
CA LEU A 162 -14.83 4.30 -1.20
C LEU A 162 -16.00 3.40 -1.63
N PRO A 163 -16.70 3.73 -2.72
CA PRO A 163 -17.79 2.89 -3.21
C PRO A 163 -17.26 1.52 -3.66
N HIS A 164 -18.11 0.50 -3.53
CA HIS A 164 -17.80 -0.86 -3.93
C HIS A 164 -19.06 -1.63 -4.30
N PRO A 165 -18.99 -2.67 -5.14
CA PRO A 165 -20.13 -3.52 -5.47
C PRO A 165 -20.52 -4.42 -4.29
N GLU A 166 -21.76 -4.91 -4.27
CA GLU A 166 -22.24 -5.87 -3.25
C GLU A 166 -21.54 -7.24 -3.33
N ARG A 167 -20.96 -7.60 -4.48
CA ARG A 167 -20.33 -8.90 -4.75
C ARG A 167 -19.14 -8.77 -5.67
N ALA A 168 -18.30 -9.79 -5.71
CA ALA A 168 -17.20 -9.87 -6.65
C ALA A 168 -17.69 -10.11 -8.10
N PHE A 169 -17.12 -9.37 -9.04
CA PHE A 169 -17.43 -9.45 -10.47
C PHE A 169 -16.30 -10.04 -11.30
N GLN A 170 -15.09 -10.06 -10.75
CA GLN A 170 -13.88 -10.62 -11.38
C GLN A 170 -13.15 -11.55 -10.41
N GLU A 171 -12.17 -12.28 -10.94
CA GLU A 171 -11.32 -13.16 -10.15
C GLU A 171 -10.37 -12.35 -9.26
N ARG A 172 -9.77 -11.29 -9.78
CA ARG A 172 -8.80 -10.46 -9.05
C ARG A 172 -9.39 -9.12 -8.62
N ALA A 173 -8.95 -8.65 -7.45
CA ALA A 173 -9.30 -7.33 -6.96
C ALA A 173 -8.70 -6.21 -7.85
N PHE A 174 -9.37 -5.07 -7.90
CA PHE A 174 -8.87 -3.86 -8.55
C PHE A 174 -9.43 -2.60 -7.88
N VAL A 175 -8.78 -1.46 -8.13
CA VAL A 175 -9.26 -0.14 -7.73
C VAL A 175 -9.28 0.78 -8.94
N ALA A 176 -10.41 1.44 -9.15
CA ALA A 176 -10.50 2.56 -10.06
C ALA A 176 -10.50 3.86 -9.25
N VAL A 177 -9.67 4.81 -9.64
CA VAL A 177 -9.54 6.10 -8.99
C VAL A 177 -10.13 7.17 -9.88
N ALA A 178 -11.01 8.01 -9.33
CA ALA A 178 -11.47 9.20 -10.01
C ALA A 178 -11.13 10.45 -9.18
N VAL A 179 -10.47 11.42 -9.80
CA VAL A 179 -10.23 12.75 -9.24
C VAL A 179 -11.17 13.73 -9.94
N LEU A 180 -12.15 14.25 -9.20
CA LEU A 180 -13.14 15.17 -9.74
C LEU A 180 -12.55 16.59 -9.87
N LYS A 181 -12.97 17.35 -10.88
CA LYS A 181 -12.56 18.75 -11.08
C LYS A 181 -12.93 19.62 -9.87
N GLU A 182 -14.12 19.39 -9.32
CA GLU A 182 -14.63 20.10 -8.16
C GLU A 182 -15.25 19.13 -7.16
N PRO A 183 -15.20 19.43 -5.84
CA PRO A 183 -15.81 18.57 -4.84
C PRO A 183 -17.34 18.65 -4.93
N ILE A 184 -18.01 17.49 -4.93
CA ILE A 184 -19.46 17.39 -4.88
C ILE A 184 -19.94 16.93 -3.51
N PHE A 185 -21.18 17.28 -3.13
CA PHE A 185 -21.80 16.76 -1.92
C PHE A 185 -22.22 15.30 -2.12
N TRP A 186 -21.69 14.38 -1.31
CA TRP A 186 -21.91 12.95 -1.48
C TRP A 186 -23.13 12.46 -0.69
N PHE A 187 -23.03 12.51 0.63
CA PHE A 187 -24.13 12.22 1.55
C PHE A 187 -24.02 13.08 2.82
N ARG A 188 -22.91 12.96 3.57
CA ARG A 188 -22.63 13.78 4.76
C ARG A 188 -21.52 14.79 4.52
N GLN A 189 -20.65 14.50 3.58
CA GLN A 189 -19.45 15.28 3.32
C GLN A 189 -19.26 15.55 1.82
N LYS A 190 -18.36 16.47 1.51
CA LYS A 190 -17.90 16.69 0.15
C LYS A 190 -16.87 15.64 -0.24
N VAL A 191 -16.91 15.19 -1.50
CA VAL A 191 -16.00 14.21 -2.09
C VAL A 191 -15.43 14.78 -3.36
N GLN A 192 -14.11 14.61 -3.56
CA GLN A 192 -13.41 14.98 -4.77
C GLN A 192 -12.56 13.83 -5.31
N VAL A 193 -12.22 12.85 -4.46
CA VAL A 193 -11.51 11.63 -4.85
C VAL A 193 -12.38 10.42 -4.56
N VAL A 194 -12.58 9.58 -5.57
CA VAL A 194 -13.38 8.35 -5.45
C VAL A 194 -12.47 7.16 -5.72
N PHE A 195 -12.35 6.25 -4.75
CA PHE A 195 -11.69 4.96 -4.89
C PHE A 195 -12.76 3.87 -5.03
N LEU A 196 -13.14 3.55 -6.26
CA LEU A 196 -14.06 2.46 -6.55
C LEU A 196 -13.33 1.13 -6.42
N THR A 197 -13.52 0.44 -5.30
CA THR A 197 -12.81 -0.78 -4.95
C THR A 197 -13.66 -2.01 -5.27
N ALA A 198 -13.15 -2.92 -6.08
CA ALA A 198 -13.79 -4.20 -6.36
C ALA A 198 -12.93 -5.36 -5.88
N ILE A 199 -13.43 -6.11 -4.90
CA ILE A 199 -12.77 -7.31 -4.37
C ILE A 199 -12.92 -8.45 -5.38
N GLY A 200 -11.86 -9.25 -5.57
CA GLY A 200 -11.87 -10.45 -6.40
C GLY A 200 -12.49 -11.66 -5.70
N ARG A 201 -12.71 -12.74 -6.46
CA ARG A 201 -13.15 -14.05 -5.93
C ARG A 201 -11.97 -14.87 -5.41
N GLU A 202 -10.78 -14.67 -5.99
CA GLU A 202 -9.58 -15.36 -5.53
C GLU A 202 -9.15 -14.85 -4.16
N GLU A 203 -8.65 -15.75 -3.32
CA GLU A 203 -7.97 -15.36 -2.10
C GLU A 203 -6.73 -14.52 -2.42
N ASP A 204 -6.59 -13.40 -1.75
CA ASP A 204 -5.52 -12.46 -1.99
C ASP A 204 -4.78 -12.18 -0.68
N GLU A 205 -3.59 -12.76 -0.55
CA GLU A 205 -2.73 -12.60 0.63
C GLU A 205 -2.36 -11.15 0.94
N ASN A 206 -2.38 -10.27 -0.08
CA ASN A 206 -2.05 -8.86 0.08
C ASN A 206 -3.27 -7.97 0.34
N LEU A 207 -4.48 -8.52 0.37
CA LEU A 207 -5.71 -7.74 0.50
C LEU A 207 -5.75 -6.93 1.81
N GLN A 208 -5.27 -7.49 2.91
CA GLN A 208 -5.19 -6.78 4.18
C GLN A 208 -4.20 -5.61 4.10
N GLN A 209 -3.04 -5.81 3.50
CA GLN A 209 -2.03 -4.76 3.31
C GLN A 209 -2.56 -3.65 2.40
N PHE A 210 -3.31 -4.02 1.35
CA PHE A 210 -4.01 -3.07 0.49
C PHE A 210 -4.99 -2.19 1.29
N TYR A 211 -5.82 -2.76 2.15
CA TYR A 211 -6.74 -1.99 3.00
C TYR A 211 -5.98 -1.08 3.98
N GLU A 212 -4.91 -1.55 4.59
CA GLU A 212 -4.07 -0.74 5.48
C GLU A 212 -3.47 0.45 4.73
N ALA A 213 -2.86 0.24 3.56
CA ALA A 213 -2.26 1.30 2.76
C ALA A 213 -3.29 2.32 2.24
N THR A 214 -4.46 1.84 1.81
CA THR A 214 -5.56 2.71 1.35
C THR A 214 -6.12 3.54 2.51
N THR A 215 -6.27 2.94 3.69
CA THR A 215 -6.72 3.64 4.91
C THR A 215 -5.70 4.69 5.33
N ASP A 216 -4.42 4.37 5.32
CA ASP A 216 -3.33 5.31 5.65
C ASP A 216 -3.34 6.52 4.71
N LEU A 217 -3.54 6.32 3.40
CA LEU A 217 -3.65 7.40 2.42
C LEU A 217 -4.85 8.31 2.73
N ILE A 218 -6.02 7.73 2.98
CA ILE A 218 -7.27 8.46 3.25
C ILE A 218 -7.16 9.27 4.55
N LEU A 219 -6.50 8.73 5.57
CA LEU A 219 -6.32 9.38 6.87
C LEU A 219 -5.27 10.50 6.85
N ARG A 220 -4.52 10.67 5.75
CA ARG A 220 -3.54 11.76 5.60
C ARG A 220 -4.08 12.86 4.67
N PRO A 221 -4.65 13.95 5.21
CA PRO A 221 -5.22 15.01 4.39
C PRO A 221 -4.23 15.62 3.39
N ALA A 222 -2.95 15.66 3.76
CA ALA A 222 -1.89 16.20 2.89
C ALA A 222 -1.70 15.37 1.62
N ASP A 223 -1.79 14.04 1.70
CA ASP A 223 -1.61 13.14 0.56
C ASP A 223 -2.80 13.23 -0.39
N VAL A 224 -4.03 13.28 0.16
CA VAL A 224 -5.25 13.49 -0.64
C VAL A 224 -5.23 14.85 -1.33
N GLN A 225 -4.80 15.91 -0.63
CA GLN A 225 -4.67 17.25 -1.22
C GLN A 225 -3.60 17.29 -2.31
N ASN A 226 -2.51 16.55 -2.15
CA ASN A 226 -1.47 16.43 -3.17
C ASN A 226 -2.02 15.74 -4.43
N LEU A 227 -2.75 14.62 -4.27
CA LEU A 227 -3.41 13.92 -5.36
C LEU A 227 -4.42 14.82 -6.11
N ILE A 228 -5.16 15.66 -5.38
CA ILE A 228 -6.11 16.60 -6.00
C ILE A 228 -5.39 17.68 -6.81
N ARG A 229 -4.26 18.20 -6.31
CA ARG A 229 -3.48 19.26 -7.01
C ARG A 229 -2.70 18.74 -8.19
N HIS A 230 -2.25 17.51 -8.11
CA HIS A 230 -1.43 16.84 -9.12
C HIS A 230 -2.06 15.48 -9.44
N PRO A 231 -3.21 15.48 -10.18
CA PRO A 231 -3.93 14.24 -10.46
C PRO A 231 -3.22 13.46 -11.56
N ASP A 232 -2.12 12.81 -11.20
CA ASP A 232 -1.32 11.95 -12.05
C ASP A 232 -1.26 10.55 -11.43
N TYR A 233 -1.16 9.53 -12.30
CA TYR A 233 -1.03 8.14 -11.88
C TYR A 233 0.39 7.83 -11.38
N ASP A 234 1.42 8.48 -11.94
CA ASP A 234 2.85 8.23 -11.65
C ASP A 234 3.30 8.88 -10.28
#